data_24117969af035b0eff3e67eb19a67482
#
_entry.id   24117969af035b0eff3e67eb19a67482
#
_cell.length_a   1.000
_cell.length_b   1.000
_cell.length_c   1.000
_cell.angle_alpha   90.00
_cell.angle_beta   90.00
_cell.angle_gamma   90.00
#
_symmetry.space_group_name_H-M   'P 1'
#
loop_
_entity.id
_entity.type
_entity.pdbx_description
1 polymer ?
#
loop_
_entity_poly.entity_id
_entity_poly.type
_entity_poly.pdbx_seq_one_letter_code
_entity_poly.pdbx_strand_id
1 'polypeptide(L)'
;MNETKMTGRLIAAARALVGVPQADFATAAGLTLTELQHLEASGSARVSGEKELAALSKALDHFGAVILEEGGGMGAGVRLKFSRMDVRQITRLESEGGAVGADDAP
;
A
#
# COMPACT_ATOMS: atom_id res chain seq x y z
N MET A 1 1.61 -15.15 -17.26
CA MET A 1 1.32 -14.16 -16.87
C MET A 1 1.68 -13.92 -15.60
N ASN A 2 1.86 -13.17 -15.27
CA ASN A 2 2.28 -13.00 -14.15
C ASN A 2 1.49 -12.37 -13.31
N GLU A 3 0.93 -12.86 -12.55
CA GLU A 3 0.25 -12.22 -11.70
C GLU A 3 1.03 -11.83 -10.59
N THR A 4 0.85 -10.73 -10.00
CA THR A 4 1.50 -10.28 -8.81
C THR A 4 1.21 -11.25 -7.72
N LYS A 5 2.24 -11.71 -7.08
CA LYS A 5 2.07 -12.66 -6.02
C LYS A 5 1.92 -11.94 -4.72
N MET A 6 0.72 -11.50 -4.45
CA MET A 6 0.44 -10.74 -3.26
C MET A 6 0.24 -11.67 -2.08
N THR A 7 0.98 -11.42 -1.01
CA THR A 7 0.86 -12.22 0.20
C THR A 7 0.55 -11.29 1.37
N GLY A 8 0.08 -11.90 2.46
CA GLY A 8 -0.18 -11.11 3.65
C GLY A 8 1.04 -10.39 4.16
N ARG A 9 2.20 -11.05 4.05
CA ARG A 9 3.45 -10.44 4.49
C ARG A 9 3.81 -9.21 3.65
N LEU A 10 3.58 -9.28 2.34
CA LEU A 10 3.86 -8.14 1.48
C LEU A 10 2.92 -6.98 1.79
N ILE A 11 1.66 -7.28 2.10
CA ILE A 11 0.71 -6.24 2.46
C ILE A 11 1.14 -5.56 3.76
N ALA A 12 1.54 -6.35 4.75
CA ALA A 12 2.00 -5.78 6.01
C ALA A 12 3.25 -4.93 5.80
N ALA A 13 4.15 -5.39 4.94
CA ALA A 13 5.36 -4.65 4.64
C ALA A 13 5.05 -3.34 3.93
N ALA A 14 4.12 -3.38 2.98
CA ALA A 14 3.73 -2.17 2.26
C ALA A 14 3.10 -1.16 3.20
N ARG A 15 2.24 -1.63 4.08
CA ARG A 15 1.59 -0.77 5.06
C ARG A 15 2.62 -0.12 5.98
N ALA A 16 3.59 -0.91 6.42
CA ALA A 16 4.65 -0.39 7.28
C ALA A 16 5.49 0.64 6.53
N LEU A 17 5.75 0.38 5.26
CA LEU A 17 6.58 1.26 4.47
C LEU A 17 5.93 2.63 4.28
N VAL A 18 4.61 2.65 4.08
CA VAL A 18 3.90 3.92 3.91
C VAL A 18 3.45 4.49 5.26
N GLY A 19 3.65 3.77 6.34
CA GLY A 19 3.32 4.29 7.68
C GLY A 19 1.84 4.37 7.98
N VAL A 20 1.06 3.43 7.48
CA VAL A 20 -0.39 3.48 7.61
C VAL A 20 -0.89 2.39 8.54
N PRO A 21 -1.71 2.73 9.54
CA PRO A 21 -2.28 1.72 10.42
C PRO A 21 -3.22 0.79 9.67
N GLN A 22 -3.43 -0.39 10.22
CA GLN A 22 -4.32 -1.37 9.61
C GLN A 22 -5.71 -0.81 9.36
N ALA A 23 -6.24 -0.07 10.31
CA ALA A 23 -7.59 0.45 10.17
C ALA A 23 -7.73 1.36 8.94
N ASP A 24 -6.74 2.22 8.73
CA ASP A 24 -6.78 3.14 7.60
C ASP A 24 -6.60 2.41 6.28
N PHE A 25 -5.71 1.43 6.28
CA PHE A 25 -5.48 0.66 5.07
C PHE A 25 -6.73 -0.14 4.70
N ALA A 26 -7.38 -0.74 5.70
CA ALA A 26 -8.60 -1.49 5.47
C ALA A 26 -9.69 -0.60 4.89
N THR A 27 -9.84 0.60 5.45
CA THR A 27 -10.84 1.54 4.94
C THR A 27 -10.58 1.87 3.47
N ALA A 28 -9.34 2.15 3.12
CA ALA A 28 -9.02 2.48 1.73
C ALA A 28 -9.27 1.30 0.80
N ALA A 29 -9.10 0.08 1.31
CA ALA A 29 -9.34 -1.11 0.51
C ALA A 29 -10.81 -1.49 0.44
N GLY A 30 -11.63 -0.91 1.30
CA GLY A 30 -13.03 -1.32 1.38
C GLY A 30 -13.20 -2.63 2.12
N LEU A 31 -12.26 -2.94 3.01
CA LEU A 31 -12.31 -4.15 3.81
C LEU A 31 -12.56 -3.80 5.26
N THR A 32 -13.06 -4.76 6.02
CA THR A 32 -13.13 -4.55 7.46
C THR A 32 -11.74 -4.74 8.05
N LEU A 33 -11.54 -4.19 9.22
CA LEU A 33 -10.27 -4.36 9.91
C LEU A 33 -9.97 -5.84 10.14
N THR A 34 -10.98 -6.60 10.53
CA THR A 34 -10.81 -8.04 10.76
C THR A 34 -10.38 -8.76 9.50
N GLU A 35 -10.98 -8.39 8.36
CA GLU A 35 -10.59 -9.00 7.09
C GLU A 35 -9.14 -8.72 6.77
N LEU A 36 -8.70 -7.49 6.97
CA LEU A 36 -7.31 -7.15 6.68
C LEU A 36 -6.36 -7.87 7.64
N GLN A 37 -6.72 -7.91 8.92
CA GLN A 37 -5.90 -8.61 9.89
C GLN A 37 -5.74 -10.07 9.52
N HIS A 38 -6.81 -10.69 9.05
CA HIS A 38 -6.79 -12.08 8.66
C HIS A 38 -5.87 -12.28 7.45
N LEU A 39 -5.97 -11.38 6.48
CA LEU A 39 -5.13 -11.46 5.29
C LEU A 39 -3.65 -11.31 5.65
N GLU A 40 -3.33 -10.33 6.49
CA GLU A 40 -1.94 -10.12 6.87
C GLU A 40 -1.39 -11.28 7.69
N ALA A 41 -2.24 -11.88 8.51
CA ALA A 41 -1.80 -12.99 9.35
C ALA A 41 -1.53 -14.25 8.54
N SER A 42 -1.96 -14.30 7.29
CA SER A 42 -1.71 -15.47 6.47
C SER A 42 -0.24 -15.58 6.06
N GLY A 43 0.56 -14.57 6.36
CA GLY A 43 2.00 -14.65 6.16
C GLY A 43 2.40 -14.77 4.72
N SER A 44 3.09 -15.84 4.38
CA SER A 44 3.58 -16.02 3.01
C SER A 44 2.54 -16.68 2.10
N ALA A 45 1.35 -16.99 2.61
CA ALA A 45 0.32 -17.55 1.76
C ALA A 45 -0.15 -16.51 0.76
N ARG A 46 -0.37 -16.94 -0.46
CA ARG A 46 -0.77 -16.04 -1.51
C ARG A 46 -2.25 -15.71 -1.38
N VAL A 47 -2.57 -14.44 -1.53
CA VAL A 47 -3.96 -14.02 -1.55
C VAL A 47 -4.54 -14.45 -2.89
N SER A 48 -5.62 -15.21 -2.86
CA SER A 48 -6.15 -15.78 -4.09
C SER A 48 -7.50 -15.25 -4.51
N GLY A 49 -8.25 -14.59 -3.65
CA GLY A 49 -9.56 -14.09 -4.03
C GLY A 49 -9.44 -12.87 -4.93
N GLU A 50 -10.15 -12.89 -6.05
CA GLU A 50 -10.09 -11.75 -6.95
C GLU A 50 -10.57 -10.48 -6.31
N LYS A 51 -11.60 -10.59 -5.51
CA LYS A 51 -12.15 -9.43 -4.83
C LYS A 51 -11.15 -8.84 -3.85
N GLU A 52 -10.51 -9.73 -3.09
CA GLU A 52 -9.50 -9.27 -2.14
C GLU A 52 -8.29 -8.68 -2.85
N LEU A 53 -7.87 -9.29 -3.95
CA LEU A 53 -6.75 -8.76 -4.70
C LEU A 53 -7.05 -7.37 -5.24
N ALA A 54 -8.25 -7.18 -5.77
CA ALA A 54 -8.63 -5.87 -6.27
C ALA A 54 -8.68 -4.84 -5.15
N ALA A 55 -9.21 -5.24 -4.00
CA ALA A 55 -9.31 -4.34 -2.85
C ALA A 55 -7.93 -3.91 -2.37
N LEU A 56 -7.02 -4.89 -2.26
CA LEU A 56 -5.66 -4.60 -1.80
C LEU A 56 -4.91 -3.75 -2.80
N SER A 57 -5.09 -4.01 -4.09
CA SER A 57 -4.44 -3.22 -5.13
C SER A 57 -4.89 -1.77 -5.07
N LYS A 58 -6.18 -1.56 -4.82
CA LYS A 58 -6.73 -0.23 -4.71
C LYS A 58 -6.08 0.53 -3.55
N ALA A 59 -5.95 -0.12 -2.40
CA ALA A 59 -5.36 0.52 -1.24
C ALA A 59 -3.87 0.79 -1.46
N LEU A 60 -3.15 -0.16 -2.06
CA LEU A 60 -1.75 0.04 -2.35
C LEU A 60 -1.55 1.24 -3.26
N ASP A 61 -2.36 1.33 -4.29
CA ASP A 61 -2.28 2.45 -5.21
C ASP A 61 -2.61 3.76 -4.51
N HIS A 62 -3.61 3.73 -3.66
CA HIS A 62 -4.03 4.91 -2.92
C HIS A 62 -2.90 5.47 -2.05
N PHE A 63 -2.13 4.59 -1.43
CA PHE A 63 -1.05 5.02 -0.53
C PHE A 63 0.30 5.07 -1.24
N GLY A 64 0.36 4.75 -2.52
CA GLY A 64 1.59 4.88 -3.28
C GLY A 64 2.62 3.79 -3.02
N ALA A 65 2.16 2.57 -2.80
CA ALA A 65 3.04 1.42 -2.62
C ALA A 65 2.97 0.52 -3.84
N VAL A 66 4.09 -0.07 -4.19
CA VAL A 66 4.18 -0.97 -5.35
C VAL A 66 4.76 -2.29 -4.91
N ILE A 67 4.13 -3.37 -5.34
CA ILE A 67 4.64 -4.71 -5.09
C ILE A 67 5.60 -5.07 -6.21
N LEU A 68 6.79 -5.52 -5.83
CA LEU A 68 7.79 -5.96 -6.80
C LEU A 68 7.74 -7.47 -6.86
N GLU A 69 7.66 -7.99 -8.06
CA GLU A 69 7.61 -9.43 -8.25
C GLU A 69 9.01 -10.00 -8.27
N GLU A 70 9.10 -11.27 -7.99
CA GLU A 70 10.37 -11.96 -8.05
C GLU A 70 10.94 -11.87 -9.44
N GLY A 71 12.23 -11.68 -9.54
CA GLY A 71 12.89 -11.63 -10.82
C GLY A 71 14.34 -11.23 -10.66
N GLY A 72 15.13 -11.54 -11.65
CA GLY A 72 16.54 -11.17 -11.63
C GLY A 72 17.30 -11.78 -10.47
N GLY A 73 16.85 -12.92 -9.99
CA GLY A 73 17.51 -13.56 -8.86
C GLY A 73 17.10 -12.99 -7.51
N MET A 74 16.15 -12.09 -7.49
CA MET A 74 15.72 -11.43 -6.27
C MET A 74 14.32 -11.85 -5.90
N GLY A 75 14.02 -11.85 -4.63
CA GLY A 75 12.67 -12.17 -4.15
C GLY A 75 11.72 -11.01 -4.33
N ALA A 76 10.46 -11.26 -4.00
CA ALA A 76 9.44 -10.23 -4.07
C ALA A 76 9.66 -9.20 -2.96
N GLY A 77 9.11 -8.01 -3.16
CA GLY A 77 9.25 -6.96 -2.16
C GLY A 77 8.27 -5.84 -2.40
N VAL A 78 8.48 -4.74 -1.72
CA VAL A 78 7.63 -3.56 -1.87
C VAL A 78 8.50 -2.33 -1.97
N ARG A 79 7.99 -1.30 -2.64
CA ARG A 79 8.70 -0.03 -2.69
C ARG A 79 7.66 1.08 -2.80
N LEU A 80 8.09 2.30 -2.53
CA LEU A 80 7.22 3.44 -2.73
C LEU A 80 7.15 3.76 -4.21
N LYS A 81 5.99 4.22 -4.63
CA LYS A 81 5.74 4.59 -6.00
C LYS A 81 6.56 5.79 -6.41
N PHE A 82 6.76 6.72 -5.49
CA PHE A 82 7.48 7.94 -5.77
C PHE A 82 8.78 7.98 -4.99
N SER A 83 9.79 8.59 -5.58
CA SER A 83 11.05 8.78 -4.88
C SER A 83 10.82 9.71 -3.70
N ARG A 84 11.77 9.74 -2.80
CA ARG A 84 11.71 10.62 -1.66
C ARG A 84 11.52 12.07 -2.08
N MET A 85 12.21 12.49 -3.11
CA MET A 85 12.08 13.85 -3.60
C MET A 85 10.70 14.10 -4.20
N ASP A 86 10.17 13.13 -4.93
CA ASP A 86 8.86 13.26 -5.53
C ASP A 86 7.79 13.41 -4.45
N VAL A 87 7.91 12.64 -3.38
CA VAL A 87 6.94 12.71 -2.29
C VAL A 87 6.96 14.11 -1.67
N ARG A 88 8.13 14.64 -1.46
CA ARG A 88 8.24 15.98 -0.87
C ARG A 88 7.61 17.03 -1.77
N GLN A 89 7.83 16.93 -3.06
CA GLN A 89 7.25 17.88 -3.99
C GLN A 89 5.73 17.78 -4.04
N ILE A 90 5.22 16.57 -4.03
CA ILE A 90 3.78 16.37 -4.05
C ILE A 90 3.15 16.95 -2.80
N THR A 91 3.75 16.70 -1.65
CA THR A 91 3.24 17.21 -0.39
C THR A 91 3.23 18.73 -0.40
N ARG A 92 4.28 19.33 -0.91
CA ARG A 92 4.36 20.78 -0.94
C ARG A 92 3.30 21.38 -1.87
N LEU A 93 3.10 20.78 -3.01
CA LEU A 93 2.08 21.24 -3.93
C LEU A 93 0.70 21.16 -3.34
N GLU A 94 0.43 20.07 -2.65
CA GLU A 94 -0.86 19.89 -2.01
C GLU A 94 -1.08 20.94 -0.92
N SER A 95 -0.05 21.23 -0.16
CA SER A 95 -0.15 22.25 0.86
C SER A 95 -0.45 23.61 0.27
N GLU A 96 0.24 23.94 -0.79
CA GLU A 96 0.06 25.22 -1.42
C GLU A 96 -1.27 25.34 -2.12
N GLY A 97 -1.65 24.31 -2.81
CA GLY A 97 -2.91 24.35 -3.51
C GLY A 97 -4.09 24.17 -2.59
N GLY A 98 -3.89 23.48 -1.54
CA GLY A 98 -4.97 23.18 -0.67
C GLY A 98 -5.31 24.31 0.15
N ALA A 99 -4.77 24.92 0.34
CA ALA A 99 -5.21 25.89 0.97
C ALA A 99 -5.60 25.54 2.15
N VAL A 100 -5.80 25.36 2.39
CA VAL A 100 -6.26 25.13 3.22
C VAL A 100 -5.68 24.70 4.16
N GLY A 101 -5.66 24.65 4.43
CA GLY A 101 -5.34 24.25 5.18
C GLY A 101 -4.52 23.97 5.64
N ALA A 102 -4.45 24.03 5.52
CA ALA A 102 -3.75 23.68 5.77
C ALA A 102 -3.02 23.69 6.62
N ASP A 103 -3.06 23.72 6.99
CA ASP A 103 -2.50 23.68 7.73
C ASP A 103 -1.97 22.91 8.20
N ASP A 104 -1.95 22.49 8.04
CA ASP A 104 -1.53 21.68 8.42
C ASP A 104 -0.56 21.35 8.20
N ALA A 105 -0.21 21.47 8.02
CA ALA A 105 0.62 21.09 7.71
C ALA A 105 1.51 21.02 8.12
N PRO A 106 2.06 20.68 8.28
CA PRO A 106 3.12 20.52 8.66
C PRO A 106 4.07 20.45 8.37
#